data_5c57eff299f1705a694fa4d1677dda9d
#
_entry.id   5c57eff299f1705a694fa4d1677dda9d
#
_cell.length_a   1.000
_cell.length_b   1.000
_cell.length_c   1.000
_cell.angle_alpha   90.00
_cell.angle_beta   90.00
_cell.angle_gamma   90.00
#
_symmetry.space_group_name_H-M   'P 1'
#
loop_
_entity.id
_entity.type
_entity.pdbx_description
1 polymer ?
#
loop_
_entity_poly.entity_id
_entity_poly.type
_entity_poly.pdbx_seq_one_letter_code
_entity_poly.pdbx_strand_id
1 'polypeptide(L)'
;MLAVKNLEVVYQDVILVLRGISFEIPKGEIVSLLGSNGSGKTTALRAITGLLDTQNGDITKGQITVEDQDITNAEPSKIVNLGIAQVLEGRRIFSELTVNENLRLGGFTNDGSVPENTERAVSYTHLTLPTTLQV
;
A
#
# COMPACT_ATOMS: atom_id res chain seq x y z
N MET A 1 -9.38 -1.97 -12.16
CA MET A 1 -8.36 -1.01 -11.71
C MET A 1 -7.09 -1.69 -11.21
N LEU A 2 -7.12 -2.48 -10.15
CA LEU A 2 -5.99 -3.33 -9.74
C LEU A 2 -6.38 -4.80 -9.93
N ALA A 3 -5.53 -5.59 -10.57
CA ALA A 3 -5.73 -7.04 -10.68
C ALA A 3 -4.47 -7.78 -10.26
N VAL A 4 -4.64 -8.81 -9.47
CA VAL A 4 -3.61 -9.76 -9.05
C VAL A 4 -4.03 -11.12 -9.59
N LYS A 5 -3.17 -11.78 -10.38
CA LYS A 5 -3.45 -13.05 -11.03
C LYS A 5 -2.38 -14.08 -10.71
N ASN A 6 -2.79 -15.19 -10.11
CA ASN A 6 -1.93 -16.35 -9.80
C ASN A 6 -0.62 -15.98 -9.10
N LEU A 7 -0.67 -15.02 -8.19
CA LEU A 7 0.52 -14.48 -7.53
C LEU A 7 1.14 -15.53 -6.60
N GLU A 8 2.39 -15.88 -6.90
CA GLU A 8 3.23 -16.73 -6.07
C GLU A 8 4.41 -15.91 -5.55
N VAL A 9 4.63 -15.96 -4.25
CA VAL A 9 5.74 -15.25 -3.59
C VAL A 9 6.54 -16.21 -2.73
N VAL A 10 7.86 -16.16 -2.91
CA VAL A 10 8.83 -16.96 -2.17
C VAL A 10 9.80 -16.02 -1.43
N TYR A 11 10.08 -16.32 -0.18
CA TYR A 11 11.11 -15.64 0.60
C TYR A 11 12.36 -16.49 0.70
N GLN A 12 13.54 -15.84 0.57
CA GLN A 12 14.86 -16.48 0.68
C GLN A 12 15.01 -17.72 -0.23
N ASP A 13 14.40 -17.69 -1.39
CA ASP A 13 14.37 -18.78 -2.38
C ASP A 13 13.78 -20.13 -1.89
N VAL A 14 13.27 -20.17 -0.68
CA VAL A 14 12.85 -21.43 -0.02
C VAL A 14 11.44 -21.38 0.53
N ILE A 15 11.02 -20.26 1.12
CA ILE A 15 9.76 -20.18 1.86
C ILE A 15 8.65 -19.69 0.95
N LEU A 16 7.82 -20.62 0.48
CA LEU A 16 6.63 -20.31 -0.32
C LEU A 16 5.51 -19.78 0.58
N VAL A 17 5.21 -18.49 0.48
CA VAL A 17 4.20 -17.81 1.31
C VAL A 17 2.89 -17.63 0.56
N LEU A 18 2.92 -17.16 -0.68
CA LEU A 18 1.73 -17.07 -1.54
C LEU A 18 1.78 -18.14 -2.63
N ARG A 19 0.67 -18.85 -2.78
CA ARG A 19 0.57 -20.05 -3.63
C ARG A 19 -0.43 -19.87 -4.77
N GLY A 20 -0.32 -18.77 -5.50
CA GLY A 20 -1.19 -18.53 -6.65
C GLY A 20 -2.50 -17.85 -6.28
N ILE A 21 -2.46 -16.77 -5.50
CA ILE A 21 -3.63 -15.98 -5.17
C ILE A 21 -4.07 -15.10 -6.33
N SER A 22 -5.38 -14.92 -6.46
CA SER A 22 -5.96 -14.03 -7.47
C SER A 22 -7.09 -13.23 -6.84
N PHE A 23 -7.11 -11.93 -7.12
CA PHE A 23 -8.19 -11.02 -6.75
C PHE A 23 -8.16 -9.75 -7.59
N GLU A 24 -9.26 -9.04 -7.60
CA GLU A 24 -9.40 -7.77 -8.33
C GLU A 24 -9.99 -6.70 -7.40
N ILE A 25 -9.56 -5.46 -7.61
CA ILE A 25 -10.13 -4.28 -6.97
C ILE A 25 -10.69 -3.39 -8.08
N PRO A 26 -12.00 -3.40 -8.30
CA PRO A 26 -12.64 -2.52 -9.26
C PRO A 26 -12.47 -1.04 -8.89
N LYS A 27 -12.60 -0.16 -9.87
CA LYS A 27 -12.52 1.28 -9.61
C LYS A 27 -13.68 1.75 -8.72
N GLY A 28 -13.34 2.50 -7.67
CA GLY A 28 -14.31 3.04 -6.73
C GLY A 28 -14.83 2.05 -5.68
N GLU A 29 -14.31 0.84 -5.66
CA GLU A 29 -14.70 -0.19 -4.70
C GLU A 29 -13.71 -0.30 -3.54
N ILE A 30 -14.21 -0.77 -2.41
CA ILE A 30 -13.40 -1.15 -1.24
C ILE A 30 -13.39 -2.66 -1.14
N VAL A 31 -12.21 -3.25 -1.13
CA VAL A 31 -12.01 -4.70 -1.02
C VAL A 31 -11.27 -5.02 0.28
N SER A 32 -11.81 -5.96 1.05
CA SER A 32 -11.16 -6.45 2.28
C SER A 32 -10.40 -7.74 2.02
N LEU A 33 -9.13 -7.75 2.41
CA LEU A 33 -8.30 -8.95 2.40
C LEU A 33 -8.27 -9.56 3.80
N LEU A 34 -9.02 -10.65 3.97
CA LEU A 34 -9.18 -11.32 5.26
C LEU A 34 -8.32 -12.58 5.36
N GLY A 35 -7.83 -12.84 6.56
CA GLY A 35 -7.05 -14.05 6.86
C GLY A 35 -6.44 -13.97 8.26
N SER A 36 -6.05 -15.12 8.78
CA SER A 36 -5.31 -15.20 10.05
C SER A 36 -3.91 -14.59 9.95
N ASN A 37 -3.28 -14.32 11.08
CA ASN A 37 -1.88 -13.92 11.10
C ASN A 37 -1.00 -15.00 10.44
N GLY A 38 -0.09 -14.58 9.57
CA GLY A 38 0.75 -15.49 8.79
C GLY A 38 0.10 -16.06 7.53
N SER A 39 -1.11 -15.64 7.16
CA SER A 39 -1.79 -16.09 5.92
C SER A 39 -1.25 -15.44 4.63
N GLY A 40 -0.31 -14.51 4.73
CA GLY A 40 0.28 -13.84 3.56
C GLY A 40 -0.32 -12.49 3.18
N LYS A 41 -1.22 -11.91 3.98
CA LYS A 41 -1.82 -10.60 3.68
C LYS A 41 -0.79 -9.50 3.50
N THR A 42 0.15 -9.39 4.42
CA THR A 42 1.24 -8.40 4.34
C THR A 42 2.14 -8.66 3.14
N THR A 43 2.39 -9.93 2.82
CA THR A 43 3.17 -10.33 1.64
C THR A 43 2.48 -9.90 0.35
N ALA A 44 1.16 -10.07 0.25
CA ALA A 44 0.39 -9.61 -0.91
C ALA A 44 0.47 -8.08 -1.07
N LEU A 45 0.33 -7.32 0.02
CA LEU A 45 0.47 -5.86 0.00
C LEU A 45 1.88 -5.42 -0.40
N ARG A 46 2.92 -6.08 0.10
CA ARG A 46 4.31 -5.79 -0.29
C ARG A 46 4.58 -6.11 -1.76
N ALA A 47 3.99 -7.18 -2.27
CA ALA A 47 4.09 -7.51 -3.69
C ALA A 47 3.49 -6.40 -4.58
N ILE A 48 2.32 -5.88 -4.21
CA ILE A 48 1.64 -4.80 -4.93
C ILE A 48 2.44 -3.48 -4.86
N THR A 49 3.10 -3.20 -3.75
CA THR A 49 3.81 -1.93 -3.52
C THR A 49 5.31 -1.98 -3.85
N GLY A 50 5.81 -3.12 -4.31
CA GLY A 50 7.22 -3.29 -4.69
C GLY A 50 8.18 -3.38 -3.50
N LEU A 51 7.69 -3.73 -2.32
CA LEU A 51 8.49 -3.76 -1.08
C LEU A 51 8.93 -5.18 -0.67
N LEU A 52 8.83 -6.16 -1.56
CA LEU A 52 9.27 -7.54 -1.27
C LEU A 52 10.78 -7.65 -1.09
N ASP A 53 11.56 -6.96 -1.93
CA ASP A 53 13.03 -7.02 -1.91
C ASP A 53 13.62 -6.60 -0.56
N THR A 54 12.94 -5.72 0.18
CA THR A 54 13.39 -5.29 1.51
C THR A 54 13.49 -6.45 2.52
N GLN A 55 12.91 -7.60 2.19
CA GLN A 55 12.90 -8.81 3.03
C GLN A 55 13.30 -10.07 2.27
N ASN A 56 14.02 -9.93 1.16
CA ASN A 56 14.41 -11.03 0.28
C ASN A 56 13.22 -11.88 -0.20
N GLY A 57 12.15 -11.20 -0.61
CA GLY A 57 10.98 -11.83 -1.21
C GLY A 57 10.93 -11.59 -2.71
N ASP A 58 10.55 -12.60 -3.46
CA ASP A 58 10.43 -12.54 -4.91
C ASP A 58 9.07 -13.03 -5.39
N ILE A 59 8.56 -12.37 -6.45
CA ILE A 59 7.42 -12.87 -7.20
C ILE A 59 7.95 -13.90 -8.20
N THR A 60 7.64 -15.15 -7.98
CA THR A 60 8.09 -16.27 -8.84
C THR A 60 7.11 -16.62 -9.93
N LYS A 61 5.81 -16.35 -9.71
CA LYS A 61 4.74 -16.54 -10.71
C LYS A 61 3.64 -15.50 -10.52
N GLY A 62 2.88 -15.31 -11.58
CA GLY A 62 1.73 -14.43 -11.58
C GLY A 62 2.03 -13.03 -12.08
N GLN A 63 1.01 -12.20 -12.02
CA GLN A 63 1.04 -10.85 -12.57
C GLN A 63 0.22 -9.90 -11.70
N ILE A 64 0.71 -8.67 -11.57
CA ILE A 64 0.01 -7.56 -10.93
C ILE A 64 -0.14 -6.45 -11.95
N THR A 65 -1.37 -6.00 -12.20
CA THR A 65 -1.65 -4.91 -13.13
C THR A 65 -2.46 -3.82 -12.47
N VAL A 66 -2.17 -2.56 -12.83
CA VAL A 66 -2.92 -1.38 -12.42
C VAL A 66 -3.27 -0.58 -13.67
N GLU A 67 -4.57 -0.32 -13.90
CA GLU A 67 -5.06 0.33 -15.11
C GLU A 67 -4.43 -0.27 -16.38
N ASP A 68 -4.41 -1.60 -16.47
CA ASP A 68 -3.81 -2.38 -17.56
C ASP A 68 -2.27 -2.28 -17.70
N GLN A 69 -1.61 -1.56 -16.80
CA GLN A 69 -0.15 -1.53 -16.75
C GLN A 69 0.39 -2.63 -15.83
N ASP A 70 1.34 -3.40 -16.35
CA ASP A 70 2.04 -4.40 -15.55
C ASP A 70 3.01 -3.73 -14.56
N ILE A 71 2.80 -4.00 -13.27
CA ILE A 71 3.65 -3.53 -12.19
C ILE A 71 4.35 -4.68 -11.45
N THR A 72 4.30 -5.88 -11.99
CA THR A 72 4.99 -7.04 -11.43
C THR A 72 6.48 -6.77 -11.34
N ASN A 73 7.06 -6.87 -10.15
CA ASN A 73 8.46 -6.51 -9.86
C ASN A 73 8.86 -5.07 -10.24
N ALA A 74 7.90 -4.14 -10.29
CA ALA A 74 8.21 -2.75 -10.56
C ALA A 74 8.83 -2.07 -9.33
N GLU A 75 9.67 -1.06 -9.59
CA GLU A 75 10.26 -0.22 -8.55
C GLU A 75 9.17 0.51 -7.73
N PRO A 76 9.31 0.62 -6.40
CA PRO A 76 8.33 1.30 -5.56
C PRO A 76 8.00 2.72 -5.99
N SER A 77 8.99 3.47 -6.47
CA SER A 77 8.80 4.84 -6.98
C SER A 77 7.85 4.89 -8.18
N LYS A 78 7.95 3.93 -9.09
CA LYS A 78 7.03 3.82 -10.23
C LYS A 78 5.61 3.52 -9.77
N ILE A 79 5.46 2.62 -8.80
CA ILE A 79 4.16 2.21 -8.26
C ILE A 79 3.46 3.39 -7.57
N VAL A 80 4.20 4.16 -6.76
CA VAL A 80 3.67 5.37 -6.11
C VAL A 80 3.24 6.42 -7.14
N ASN A 81 4.01 6.61 -8.22
CA ASN A 81 3.65 7.53 -9.29
C ASN A 81 2.39 7.12 -10.06
N LEU A 82 2.01 5.85 -10.03
CA LEU A 82 0.74 5.36 -10.57
C LEU A 82 -0.45 5.58 -9.62
N GLY A 83 -0.21 6.18 -8.45
CA GLY A 83 -1.24 6.51 -7.47
C GLY A 83 -1.50 5.44 -6.41
N ILE A 84 -0.65 4.43 -6.30
CA ILE A 84 -0.75 3.43 -5.23
C ILE A 84 0.00 3.94 -4.01
N ALA A 85 -0.70 4.03 -2.88
CA ALA A 85 -0.10 4.37 -1.59
C ALA A 85 -0.41 3.27 -0.57
N GLN A 86 0.55 2.98 0.29
CA GLN A 86 0.40 2.02 1.38
C GLN A 86 0.53 2.72 2.73
N VAL A 87 -0.42 2.48 3.62
CA VAL A 87 -0.29 2.84 5.03
C VAL A 87 0.39 1.67 5.75
N LEU A 88 1.61 1.90 6.22
CA LEU A 88 2.37 0.90 6.93
C LEU A 88 1.91 0.77 8.39
N GLU A 89 2.03 -0.43 8.92
CA GLU A 89 1.79 -0.71 10.33
C GLU A 89 2.77 0.07 11.22
N GLY A 90 2.33 0.47 12.43
CA GLY A 90 3.19 1.07 13.46
C GLY A 90 3.28 2.60 13.41
N ARG A 91 2.30 3.30 12.84
CA ARG A 91 2.24 4.79 12.85
C ARG A 91 3.57 5.43 12.44
N ARG A 92 4.08 5.05 11.28
CA ARG A 92 5.41 5.47 10.81
C ARG A 92 5.40 6.91 10.32
N ILE A 93 5.56 7.83 11.26
CA ILE A 93 5.78 9.26 11.00
C ILE A 93 7.25 9.61 11.25
N PHE A 94 7.69 10.72 10.70
CA PHE A 94 8.99 11.31 11.00
C PHE A 94 8.85 12.15 12.28
N SER A 95 9.29 11.63 13.40
CA SER A 95 9.11 12.24 14.73
C SER A 95 9.85 13.56 14.89
N GLU A 96 10.95 13.74 14.15
CA GLU A 96 11.77 14.95 14.14
C GLU A 96 11.18 16.08 13.32
N LEU A 97 10.16 15.77 12.50
CA LEU A 97 9.48 16.75 11.65
C LEU A 97 8.15 17.19 12.26
N THR A 98 7.76 18.40 11.95
CA THR A 98 6.44 18.95 12.32
C THR A 98 5.32 18.20 11.60
N VAL A 99 4.09 18.35 12.06
CA VAL A 99 2.90 17.81 11.39
C VAL A 99 2.79 18.31 9.96
N ASN A 100 3.03 19.61 9.73
CA ASN A 100 2.98 20.19 8.40
C ASN A 100 4.05 19.60 7.46
N GLU A 101 5.26 19.41 7.94
CA GLU A 101 6.34 18.78 7.17
C GLU A 101 6.03 17.33 6.83
N ASN A 102 5.48 16.55 7.77
CA ASN A 102 5.02 15.20 7.51
C ASN A 102 3.94 15.14 6.41
N LEU A 103 2.96 16.04 6.47
CA LEU A 103 1.89 16.14 5.46
C LEU A 103 2.45 16.50 4.07
N ARG A 104 3.39 17.44 4.02
CA ARG A 104 4.05 17.84 2.76
C ARG A 104 4.85 16.70 2.15
N LEU A 105 5.57 15.93 2.95
CA LEU A 105 6.29 14.75 2.48
C LEU A 105 5.33 13.69 1.89
N GLY A 106 4.17 13.50 2.49
CA GLY A 106 3.14 12.60 1.96
C GLY A 106 2.62 13.00 0.58
N GLY A 107 2.69 14.28 0.24
CA GLY A 107 2.29 14.82 -1.06
C GLY A 107 3.42 14.98 -2.07
N PHE A 108 4.63 14.48 -1.79
CA PHE A 108 5.84 14.74 -2.58
C PHE A 108 5.70 14.41 -4.07
N THR A 109 4.93 13.38 -4.43
CA THR A 109 4.69 13.00 -5.83
C THR A 109 3.61 13.83 -6.52
N ASN A 110 2.90 14.69 -5.77
CA ASN A 110 1.80 15.51 -6.28
C ASN A 110 1.73 16.86 -5.56
N ASP A 111 2.76 17.66 -5.72
CA ASP A 111 2.94 18.96 -5.05
C ASP A 111 1.75 19.92 -5.26
N GLY A 112 1.10 19.87 -6.41
CA GLY A 112 -0.03 20.75 -6.72
C GLY A 112 -1.25 20.58 -5.82
N SER A 113 -1.44 19.39 -5.24
CA SER A 113 -2.57 19.07 -4.35
C SER A 113 -2.24 19.16 -2.86
N VAL A 114 -0.99 19.38 -2.49
CA VAL A 114 -0.55 19.41 -1.09
C VAL A 114 -1.29 20.45 -0.24
N PRO A 115 -1.48 21.71 -0.67
CA PRO A 115 -2.21 22.70 0.12
C PRO A 115 -3.65 22.27 0.43
N GLU A 116 -4.39 21.83 -0.59
CA GLU A 116 -5.78 21.38 -0.45
C GLU A 116 -5.88 20.15 0.46
N ASN A 117 -5.02 19.17 0.25
CA ASN A 117 -5.02 17.94 1.05
C ASN A 117 -4.60 18.21 2.50
N THR A 118 -3.69 19.16 2.74
CA THR A 118 -3.32 19.59 4.08
C THR A 118 -4.51 20.23 4.79
N GLU A 119 -5.24 21.12 4.12
CA GLU A 119 -6.44 21.76 4.67
C GLU A 119 -7.52 20.71 5.00
N ARG A 120 -7.75 19.76 4.12
CA ARG A 120 -8.69 18.66 4.38
C ARG A 120 -8.27 17.80 5.57
N ALA A 121 -7.00 17.47 5.72
CA ALA A 121 -6.48 16.69 6.84
C ALA A 121 -6.66 17.43 8.16
N VAL A 122 -6.36 18.73 8.21
CA VAL A 122 -6.56 19.58 9.41
C VAL A 122 -8.05 19.70 9.73
N SER A 123 -8.89 19.93 8.73
CA SER A 123 -10.35 20.01 8.91
C SER A 123 -10.92 18.70 9.45
N TYR A 124 -10.44 17.56 8.97
CA TYR A 124 -10.85 16.24 9.46
C TYR A 124 -10.47 16.01 10.93
N THR A 125 -9.31 16.48 11.37
CA THR A 125 -8.89 16.36 12.78
C THR A 125 -9.70 17.26 13.72
N HIS A 126 -10.29 18.34 13.23
CA HIS A 126 -11.17 19.23 13.98
C HIS A 126 -12.63 18.73 14.06
N LEU A 127 -13.01 17.78 13.20
CA LEU A 127 -14.27 17.07 13.39
C LEU A 127 -14.13 16.26 14.68
N THR A 128 -14.98 16.56 15.66
CA THR A 128 -15.12 15.76 16.87
C THR A 128 -15.62 14.38 16.47
N LEU A 129 -14.68 13.53 16.13
CA LEU A 129 -14.96 12.10 16.09
C LEU A 129 -15.37 11.72 17.52
N PRO A 130 -16.53 11.09 17.70
CA PRO A 130 -16.90 10.58 19.01
C PRO A 130 -15.75 9.69 19.47
N THR A 131 -15.17 10.03 20.62
CA THR A 131 -14.10 9.26 21.26
C THR A 131 -14.51 7.84 21.67
N THR A 132 -15.71 7.45 21.36
CA THR A 132 -16.30 6.14 21.61
C THR A 132 -15.96 5.09 20.56
N LEU A 133 -15.20 5.38 19.52
CA LEU A 133 -14.57 4.40 18.65
C LEU A 133 -13.24 3.93 19.25
N GLN A 134 -13.26 3.57 20.51
CA GLN A 134 -12.23 2.72 21.09
C GLN A 134 -12.59 1.27 20.75
N VAL A 135 -11.87 0.76 19.83
CA VAL A 135 -11.87 -0.69 19.60
C VAL A 135 -10.87 -1.32 20.54
#